data_4c244deedfd8f527bc48440fc862172a
#
_entry.id   4c244deedfd8f527bc48440fc862172a
#
_cell.length_a   1.000
_cell.length_b   1.000
_cell.length_c   1.000
_cell.angle_alpha   90.00
_cell.angle_beta   90.00
_cell.angle_gamma   90.00
#
_symmetry.space_group_name_H-M   'P 1'
#
loop_
_entity.id
_entity.type
_entity.pdbx_description
1 polymer ?
#
loop_
_entity_poly.entity_id
_entity_poly.type
_entity_poly.pdbx_seq_one_letter_code
_entity_poly.pdbx_strand_id
1 'polypeptide(L)'
;MGKLLEKKNKLKEGEMIQLCYDEAFKIMFANSKHIEILTMLLSKIFKVDYEALEGKVELLSLKVSSKKIGEKKCERDVVVSIKHDEIYNIILEVNVKKKFYQSIMNRNLYYTFQTAGHTLIEKNTYDEMPYTFLINFNTFFINRTKKEVFEEFVLQDKYGMVLSDKYKVFNINIEECYNLWYHNNYQGKFESYEEDLVLLCASLMVSEEKEFNSILKMIQMKPEIKELMEGKIREMNHDEKLVTEYRTWKDENERINASIINEERKEARQEGLEEGRVEAKKEIVLEMYRNNISLDMISKCTNLSQEEIKNIINE
;
A
#
# COMPACT_ATOMS: atom_id res chain seq x y z
N MET A 1 35.99 -14.78 9.65
CA MET A 1 34.50 -14.84 9.71
C MET A 1 33.92 -13.73 10.59
N GLY A 2 34.47 -13.40 11.77
CA GLY A 2 33.92 -12.36 12.65
C GLY A 2 33.81 -10.96 12.04
N LYS A 3 34.86 -10.45 11.33
CA LYS A 3 34.86 -9.12 10.70
C LYS A 3 33.89 -8.95 9.52
N LEU A 4 33.42 -10.03 8.88
CA LEU A 4 32.40 -10.00 7.83
C LEU A 4 30.97 -9.98 8.43
N LEU A 5 30.79 -10.55 9.61
CA LEU A 5 29.54 -10.50 10.37
C LEU A 5 29.35 -9.11 11.03
N GLU A 6 30.42 -8.49 11.56
CA GLU A 6 30.35 -7.14 12.13
C GLU A 6 30.00 -6.05 11.11
N LYS A 7 30.42 -6.20 9.83
CA LYS A 7 30.04 -5.25 8.76
C LYS A 7 28.56 -5.36 8.33
N LYS A 8 27.89 -6.48 8.61
CA LYS A 8 26.47 -6.68 8.28
C LYS A 8 25.50 -6.01 9.27
N ASN A 9 25.96 -5.65 10.45
CA ASN A 9 25.09 -5.20 11.55
C ASN A 9 25.04 -3.67 11.73
N LYS A 10 25.62 -2.89 10.81
CA LYS A 10 25.56 -1.42 10.87
C LYS A 10 25.06 -0.85 9.56
N LEU A 11 24.21 0.16 9.65
CA LEU A 11 23.82 0.95 8.48
C LEU A 11 25.08 1.63 7.90
N LYS A 12 25.08 1.90 6.62
CA LYS A 12 26.11 2.74 5.99
C LYS A 12 25.95 4.18 6.48
N GLU A 13 26.99 4.98 6.35
CA GLU A 13 26.92 6.40 6.68
C GLU A 13 25.81 7.08 5.85
N GLY A 14 24.88 7.76 6.53
CA GLY A 14 23.72 8.40 5.93
C GLY A 14 22.55 7.47 5.59
N GLU A 15 22.70 6.16 5.67
CA GLU A 15 21.58 5.21 5.48
C GLU A 15 20.67 5.20 6.71
N MET A 16 19.37 5.02 6.49
CA MET A 16 18.39 4.89 7.56
C MET A 16 17.47 3.69 7.35
N ILE A 17 16.85 3.24 8.44
CA ILE A 17 15.77 2.27 8.40
C ILE A 17 14.55 2.93 7.76
N GLN A 18 14.01 2.32 6.71
CA GLN A 18 12.79 2.80 6.05
C GLN A 18 11.59 2.64 6.98
N LEU A 19 10.76 3.67 7.06
CA LEU A 19 9.56 3.64 7.91
C LEU A 19 8.43 2.75 7.37
N CYS A 20 8.53 2.27 6.13
CA CYS A 20 7.62 1.24 5.59
C CYS A 20 7.96 -0.18 6.10
N TYR A 21 9.03 -0.36 6.87
CA TYR A 21 9.30 -1.60 7.61
C TYR A 21 8.39 -1.66 8.84
N ASP A 22 7.62 -2.74 9.01
CA ASP A 22 6.57 -2.90 10.01
C ASP A 22 6.97 -2.46 11.43
N GLU A 23 8.16 -2.91 11.90
CA GLU A 23 8.62 -2.57 13.24
C GLU A 23 9.02 -1.09 13.35
N ALA A 24 9.63 -0.51 12.32
CA ALA A 24 9.96 0.91 12.28
C ALA A 24 8.69 1.78 12.24
N PHE A 25 7.67 1.34 11.49
CA PHE A 25 6.38 2.00 11.44
C PHE A 25 5.71 2.03 12.83
N LYS A 26 5.72 0.88 13.52
CA LYS A 26 5.18 0.78 14.90
C LYS A 26 5.96 1.66 15.88
N ILE A 27 7.28 1.67 15.82
CA ILE A 27 8.12 2.51 16.69
C ILE A 27 7.85 3.99 16.46
N MET A 28 7.62 4.41 15.20
CA MET A 28 7.34 5.79 14.85
C MET A 28 5.91 6.21 15.24
N PHE A 29 4.90 5.40 14.92
CA PHE A 29 3.49 5.79 14.99
C PHE A 29 2.69 5.13 16.13
N ALA A 30 3.10 3.97 16.67
CA ALA A 30 2.41 3.30 17.76
C ALA A 30 3.09 3.60 19.11
N ASN A 31 3.50 4.83 19.35
CA ASN A 31 4.21 5.24 20.56
C ASN A 31 3.38 6.24 21.38
N SER A 32 2.87 5.79 22.54
CA SER A 32 2.06 6.64 23.43
C SER A 32 2.80 7.84 24.02
N LYS A 33 4.14 7.79 24.11
CA LYS A 33 4.94 8.91 24.59
C LYS A 33 5.15 10.00 23.54
N HIS A 34 4.90 9.68 22.28
CA HIS A 34 5.09 10.55 21.11
C HIS A 34 3.87 10.46 20.18
N ILE A 35 2.68 10.52 20.81
CA ILE A 35 1.39 10.44 20.11
C ILE A 35 1.21 11.60 19.11
N GLU A 36 1.96 12.69 19.28
CA GLU A 36 1.95 13.88 18.43
C GLU A 36 2.30 13.55 16.99
N ILE A 37 3.23 12.60 16.75
CA ILE A 37 3.62 12.19 15.41
C ILE A 37 2.43 11.53 14.70
N LEU A 38 1.74 10.63 15.39
CA LEU A 38 0.55 9.98 14.86
C LEU A 38 -0.61 10.96 14.66
N THR A 39 -0.82 11.87 15.62
CA THR A 39 -1.84 12.92 15.53
C THR A 39 -1.62 13.80 14.30
N MET A 40 -0.37 14.15 14.02
CA MET A 40 -0.01 14.92 12.82
C MET A 40 -0.32 14.13 11.54
N LEU A 41 0.05 12.86 11.44
CA LEU A 41 -0.27 12.02 10.29
C LEU A 41 -1.79 11.94 10.06
N LEU A 42 -2.56 11.71 11.12
CA LEU A 42 -4.02 11.63 11.03
C LEU A 42 -4.65 12.97 10.64
N SER A 43 -4.10 14.10 11.09
CA SER A 43 -4.60 15.43 10.70
C SER A 43 -4.51 15.65 9.18
N LYS A 44 -3.41 15.18 8.55
CA LYS A 44 -3.24 15.27 7.08
C LYS A 44 -4.17 14.31 6.33
N ILE A 45 -4.35 13.09 6.83
CA ILE A 45 -5.26 12.10 6.22
C ILE A 45 -6.72 12.60 6.24
N PHE A 46 -7.16 13.16 7.37
CA PHE A 46 -8.55 13.62 7.54
C PHE A 46 -8.76 15.08 7.12
N LYS A 47 -7.72 15.76 6.62
CA LYS A 47 -7.76 17.15 6.16
C LYS A 47 -8.29 18.10 7.23
N VAL A 48 -7.83 17.93 8.46
CA VAL A 48 -8.17 18.78 9.61
C VAL A 48 -6.92 19.35 10.24
N ASP A 49 -7.07 20.49 10.92
CA ASP A 49 -5.97 21.10 11.65
C ASP A 49 -5.47 20.18 12.77
N TYR A 50 -4.17 20.18 13.02
CA TYR A 50 -3.55 19.38 14.07
C TYR A 50 -4.22 19.60 15.44
N GLU A 51 -4.50 20.87 15.76
CA GLU A 51 -5.12 21.31 17.01
C GLU A 51 -6.54 20.72 17.22
N ALA A 52 -7.24 20.40 16.13
CA ALA A 52 -8.54 19.75 16.20
C ALA A 52 -8.47 18.31 16.76
N LEU A 53 -7.32 17.64 16.59
CA LEU A 53 -7.07 16.27 17.04
C LEU A 53 -6.18 16.20 18.29
N GLU A 54 -5.46 17.28 18.64
CA GLU A 54 -4.55 17.31 19.78
C GLU A 54 -5.25 16.92 21.07
N GLY A 55 -4.68 15.95 21.78
CA GLY A 55 -5.25 15.40 23.03
C GLY A 55 -6.48 14.47 22.87
N LYS A 56 -6.94 14.23 21.63
CA LYS A 56 -8.12 13.38 21.34
C LYS A 56 -7.75 12.00 20.76
N VAL A 57 -6.49 11.80 20.38
CA VAL A 57 -5.97 10.57 19.80
C VAL A 57 -5.44 9.67 20.92
N GLU A 58 -5.91 8.43 20.97
CA GLU A 58 -5.55 7.43 21.96
C GLU A 58 -5.18 6.11 21.27
N LEU A 59 -3.99 5.56 21.58
CA LEU A 59 -3.58 4.25 21.09
C LEU A 59 -4.39 3.14 21.77
N LEU A 60 -4.92 2.24 20.94
CA LEU A 60 -5.60 1.04 21.40
C LEU A 60 -4.64 -0.17 21.34
N SER A 61 -5.07 -1.29 21.96
CA SER A 61 -4.31 -2.54 21.89
C SER A 61 -4.18 -3.03 20.45
N LEU A 62 -2.95 -3.33 20.02
CA LEU A 62 -2.65 -3.90 18.70
C LEU A 62 -3.15 -5.35 18.58
N LYS A 63 -3.32 -6.04 19.72
CA LYS A 63 -3.73 -7.45 19.75
C LYS A 63 -5.18 -7.55 20.19
N VAL A 64 -6.01 -8.11 19.33
CA VAL A 64 -7.31 -8.58 19.75
C VAL A 64 -7.14 -9.99 20.29
N SER A 65 -7.43 -10.15 21.59
CA SER A 65 -7.41 -11.48 22.19
C SER A 65 -8.50 -12.34 21.53
N SER A 66 -8.09 -13.45 20.93
CA SER A 66 -9.04 -14.45 20.46
C SER A 66 -9.84 -14.98 21.68
N LYS A 67 -11.15 -14.78 21.68
CA LYS A 67 -12.04 -15.29 22.75
C LYS A 67 -12.30 -16.80 22.61
N LYS A 68 -11.96 -17.40 21.46
CA LYS A 68 -12.20 -18.82 21.17
C LYS A 68 -10.92 -19.54 20.76
N ILE A 69 -10.77 -20.80 21.20
CA ILE A 69 -9.69 -21.69 20.75
C ILE A 69 -9.85 -21.92 19.24
N GLY A 70 -8.79 -21.67 18.47
CA GLY A 70 -8.78 -21.82 17.01
C GLY A 70 -9.12 -20.57 16.22
N GLU A 71 -9.48 -19.47 16.86
CA GLU A 71 -9.66 -18.18 16.18
C GLU A 71 -8.31 -17.63 15.69
N LYS A 72 -8.29 -17.07 14.47
CA LYS A 72 -7.06 -16.53 13.91
C LYS A 72 -6.61 -15.30 14.71
N LYS A 73 -5.38 -15.36 15.22
CA LYS A 73 -4.77 -14.22 15.91
C LYS A 73 -4.62 -13.06 14.93
N CYS A 74 -5.08 -11.89 15.33
CA CYS A 74 -4.90 -10.63 14.60
C CYS A 74 -3.89 -9.77 15.35
N GLU A 75 -2.84 -9.40 14.64
CA GLU A 75 -1.91 -8.38 15.07
C GLU A 75 -1.93 -7.28 14.00
N ARG A 76 -2.25 -6.07 14.43
CA ARG A 76 -2.36 -4.87 13.57
C ARG A 76 -1.14 -4.00 13.79
N ASP A 77 -0.77 -3.20 12.79
CA ASP A 77 0.40 -2.34 12.93
C ASP A 77 0.13 -1.20 13.89
N VAL A 78 -0.93 -0.43 13.68
CA VAL A 78 -1.36 0.63 14.60
C VAL A 78 -2.88 0.67 14.70
N VAL A 79 -3.41 0.80 15.91
CA VAL A 79 -4.84 1.00 16.15
C VAL A 79 -5.04 2.15 17.10
N VAL A 80 -5.92 3.08 16.74
CA VAL A 80 -6.22 4.26 17.54
C VAL A 80 -7.71 4.52 17.66
N SER A 81 -8.09 5.19 18.73
CA SER A 81 -9.38 5.83 18.86
C SER A 81 -9.21 7.35 18.83
N ILE A 82 -10.06 8.02 18.07
CA ILE A 82 -10.18 9.49 18.07
C ILE A 82 -11.53 9.81 18.69
N LYS A 83 -11.51 10.59 19.78
CA LYS A 83 -12.71 11.09 20.45
C LYS A 83 -12.91 12.56 20.10
N HIS A 84 -13.68 12.80 19.07
CA HIS A 84 -14.05 14.14 18.61
C HIS A 84 -15.56 14.35 18.78
N ASP A 85 -16.30 14.74 17.77
CA ASP A 85 -17.77 14.82 17.82
C ASP A 85 -18.39 13.43 17.89
N GLU A 86 -17.75 12.49 17.23
CA GLU A 86 -18.04 11.06 17.21
C GLU A 86 -16.79 10.27 17.63
N ILE A 87 -16.94 8.97 17.81
CA ILE A 87 -15.82 8.06 18.09
C ILE A 87 -15.38 7.41 16.78
N TYR A 88 -14.10 7.57 16.45
CA TYR A 88 -13.48 6.94 15.29
C TYR A 88 -12.43 5.93 15.74
N ASN A 89 -12.56 4.70 15.29
CA ASN A 89 -11.52 3.68 15.41
C ASN A 89 -10.75 3.60 14.09
N ILE A 90 -9.48 3.88 14.16
CA ILE A 90 -8.61 3.91 12.97
C ILE A 90 -7.61 2.77 13.07
N ILE A 91 -7.50 1.99 12.01
CA ILE A 91 -6.50 0.94 11.85
C ILE A 91 -5.55 1.40 10.75
N LEU A 92 -4.24 1.42 11.03
CA LEU A 92 -3.22 1.71 10.03
C LEU A 92 -2.44 0.42 9.77
N GLU A 93 -2.24 0.09 8.49
CA GLU A 93 -1.51 -1.09 8.01
C GLU A 93 -0.52 -0.69 6.92
N VAL A 94 0.69 -1.22 6.98
CA VAL A 94 1.70 -1.05 5.93
C VAL A 94 1.84 -2.35 5.14
N ASN A 95 1.75 -2.26 3.81
CA ASN A 95 1.80 -3.42 2.93
C ASN A 95 2.85 -3.21 1.83
N VAL A 96 4.07 -3.69 2.08
CA VAL A 96 5.18 -3.60 1.12
C VAL A 96 5.18 -4.84 0.23
N LYS A 97 4.56 -4.75 -0.95
CA LYS A 97 4.46 -5.83 -1.94
C LYS A 97 4.59 -5.26 -3.35
N LYS A 98 5.10 -6.05 -4.30
CA LYS A 98 5.24 -5.61 -5.69
C LYS A 98 3.93 -5.62 -6.48
N LYS A 99 2.95 -6.39 -6.04
CA LYS A 99 1.64 -6.43 -6.68
C LYS A 99 0.51 -6.62 -5.67
N PHE A 100 -0.68 -6.23 -6.08
CA PHE A 100 -1.89 -6.45 -5.32
C PHE A 100 -2.23 -7.95 -5.19
N TYR A 101 -2.60 -8.36 -3.99
CA TYR A 101 -3.14 -9.69 -3.69
C TYR A 101 -4.48 -9.54 -2.98
N GLN A 102 -5.52 -10.20 -3.50
CA GLN A 102 -6.85 -10.18 -2.90
C GLN A 102 -6.86 -10.63 -1.42
N SER A 103 -5.94 -11.51 -1.05
CA SER A 103 -5.79 -11.97 0.32
C SER A 103 -5.42 -10.85 1.31
N ILE A 104 -4.72 -9.81 0.87
CA ILE A 104 -4.41 -8.62 1.68
C ILE A 104 -5.71 -7.89 2.02
N MET A 105 -6.56 -7.62 1.01
CA MET A 105 -7.83 -6.94 1.22
C MET A 105 -8.78 -7.76 2.10
N ASN A 106 -8.86 -9.07 1.89
CA ASN A 106 -9.67 -9.94 2.71
C ASN A 106 -9.20 -9.93 4.18
N ARG A 107 -7.87 -9.94 4.41
CA ARG A 107 -7.30 -9.79 5.75
C ARG A 107 -7.69 -8.43 6.36
N ASN A 108 -7.53 -7.36 5.60
CA ASN A 108 -7.75 -6.01 6.06
C ASN A 108 -9.25 -5.77 6.38
N LEU A 109 -10.17 -6.26 5.56
CA LEU A 109 -11.61 -6.23 5.84
C LEU A 109 -11.94 -7.04 7.12
N TYR A 110 -11.33 -8.21 7.29
CA TYR A 110 -11.50 -8.98 8.52
C TYR A 110 -11.06 -8.19 9.75
N TYR A 111 -9.94 -7.47 9.69
CA TYR A 111 -9.46 -6.61 10.77
C TYR A 111 -10.45 -5.47 11.07
N THR A 112 -10.98 -4.83 10.04
CA THR A 112 -11.96 -3.75 10.17
C THR A 112 -13.21 -4.21 10.88
N PHE A 113 -13.83 -5.29 10.41
CA PHE A 113 -15.07 -5.80 11.03
C PHE A 113 -14.85 -6.38 12.42
N GLN A 114 -13.69 -7.00 12.68
CA GLN A 114 -13.36 -7.46 14.01
C GLN A 114 -13.19 -6.29 15.00
N THR A 115 -12.53 -5.20 14.57
CA THR A 115 -12.38 -4.00 15.41
C THR A 115 -13.74 -3.39 15.72
N ALA A 116 -14.59 -3.21 14.70
CA ALA A 116 -15.95 -2.70 14.87
C ALA A 116 -16.77 -3.54 15.84
N GLY A 117 -16.74 -4.87 15.70
CA GLY A 117 -17.50 -5.78 16.54
C GLY A 117 -17.06 -5.81 18.02
N HIS A 118 -15.81 -5.42 18.32
CA HIS A 118 -15.32 -5.36 19.69
C HIS A 118 -15.60 -4.05 20.42
N THR A 119 -16.05 -3.01 19.72
CA THR A 119 -16.27 -1.68 20.29
C THR A 119 -17.68 -1.46 20.82
N LEU A 120 -18.65 -2.29 20.40
CA LEU A 120 -19.99 -2.28 20.95
C LEU A 120 -20.06 -3.13 22.21
N ILE A 121 -20.55 -2.53 23.29
CA ILE A 121 -20.89 -3.24 24.53
C ILE A 121 -22.41 -3.39 24.63
N GLU A 122 -22.90 -4.36 25.39
CA GLU A 122 -24.33 -4.69 25.53
C GLU A 122 -25.27 -3.52 25.85
N LYS A 123 -24.73 -2.44 26.39
CA LYS A 123 -25.52 -1.25 26.78
C LYS A 123 -25.64 -0.20 25.69
N ASN A 124 -24.85 -0.31 24.60
CA ASN A 124 -24.86 0.65 23.50
C ASN A 124 -25.99 0.35 22.52
N THR A 125 -26.58 1.39 21.97
CA THR A 125 -27.47 1.27 20.80
C THR A 125 -26.63 1.11 19.53
N TYR A 126 -27.20 0.60 18.45
CA TYR A 126 -26.51 0.49 17.16
C TYR A 126 -26.17 1.86 16.55
N ASP A 127 -26.90 2.92 16.92
CA ASP A 127 -26.64 4.28 16.48
C ASP A 127 -25.34 4.85 17.07
N GLU A 128 -24.95 4.37 18.29
CA GLU A 128 -23.70 4.73 18.97
C GLU A 128 -22.47 3.97 18.44
N MET A 129 -22.64 3.15 17.41
CA MET A 129 -21.56 2.39 16.83
C MET A 129 -20.47 3.33 16.26
N PRO A 130 -19.20 3.19 16.72
CA PRO A 130 -18.11 4.03 16.24
C PRO A 130 -17.86 3.89 14.75
N TYR A 131 -17.41 4.96 14.12
CA TYR A 131 -16.81 4.88 12.81
C TYR A 131 -15.56 4.00 12.85
N THR A 132 -15.36 3.12 11.89
CA THR A 132 -14.19 2.26 11.83
C THR A 132 -13.56 2.37 10.44
N PHE A 133 -12.39 3.00 10.40
CA PHE A 133 -11.67 3.26 9.17
C PHE A 133 -10.37 2.45 9.14
N LEU A 134 -10.10 1.87 7.99
CA LEU A 134 -8.84 1.21 7.70
C LEU A 134 -8.05 2.08 6.74
N ILE A 135 -6.81 2.39 7.09
CA ILE A 135 -5.87 3.15 6.27
C ILE A 135 -4.72 2.23 5.92
N ASN A 136 -4.57 1.93 4.64
CA ASN A 136 -3.50 1.10 4.10
C ASN A 136 -2.45 1.98 3.42
N PHE A 137 -1.22 1.83 3.82
CA PHE A 137 -0.04 2.34 3.13
C PHE A 137 0.53 1.23 2.27
N ASN A 138 0.26 1.27 0.96
CA ASN A 138 0.59 0.21 0.02
C ASN A 138 1.70 0.65 -0.93
N THR A 139 2.55 -0.30 -1.38
CA THR A 139 3.49 -0.08 -2.50
C THR A 139 2.93 -0.58 -3.84
N PHE A 140 1.61 -0.71 -3.96
CA PHE A 140 0.92 -1.18 -5.16
C PHE A 140 -0.43 -0.46 -5.32
N PHE A 141 -0.92 -0.40 -6.56
CA PHE A 141 -2.27 0.07 -6.86
C PHE A 141 -3.28 -1.07 -6.72
N ILE A 142 -4.42 -0.80 -6.08
CA ILE A 142 -5.56 -1.74 -6.05
C ILE A 142 -6.31 -1.64 -7.36
N ASN A 143 -6.69 -0.43 -7.76
CA ASN A 143 -7.26 -0.17 -9.07
C ASN A 143 -6.16 0.06 -10.11
N ARG A 144 -5.84 -0.99 -10.87
CA ARG A 144 -4.78 -0.93 -11.89
C ARG A 144 -5.12 -0.03 -13.07
N THR A 145 -6.39 0.27 -13.28
CA THR A 145 -6.84 1.07 -14.45
C THR A 145 -6.74 2.56 -14.15
N LYS A 146 -7.18 2.99 -12.97
CA LYS A 146 -7.19 4.42 -12.62
C LYS A 146 -5.88 4.91 -12.03
N LYS A 147 -5.15 4.04 -11.28
CA LYS A 147 -3.86 4.34 -10.63
C LYS A 147 -3.88 5.63 -9.79
N GLU A 148 -4.93 5.80 -8.99
CA GLU A 148 -5.04 6.94 -8.07
C GLU A 148 -4.12 6.75 -6.86
N VAL A 149 -3.44 7.82 -6.43
CA VAL A 149 -2.54 7.80 -5.28
C VAL A 149 -3.31 7.58 -3.99
N PHE A 150 -4.51 8.17 -3.91
CA PHE A 150 -5.44 8.07 -2.80
C PHE A 150 -6.74 7.43 -3.30
N GLU A 151 -7.11 6.30 -2.73
CA GLU A 151 -8.36 5.61 -3.05
C GLU A 151 -9.20 5.47 -1.79
N GLU A 152 -10.48 5.81 -1.87
CA GLU A 152 -11.48 5.62 -0.81
C GLU A 152 -12.51 4.59 -1.24
N PHE A 153 -12.76 3.58 -0.40
CA PHE A 153 -13.77 2.56 -0.60
C PHE A 153 -14.84 2.67 0.49
N VAL A 154 -16.08 2.63 0.06
CA VAL A 154 -17.27 2.71 0.91
C VAL A 154 -18.21 1.52 0.63
N LEU A 155 -19.07 1.19 1.58
CA LEU A 155 -20.13 0.20 1.39
C LEU A 155 -21.28 0.84 0.64
N GLN A 156 -21.50 0.44 -0.61
CA GLN A 156 -22.58 0.96 -1.45
C GLN A 156 -23.23 -0.13 -2.30
N ASP A 157 -24.45 0.11 -2.73
CA ASP A 157 -25.11 -0.74 -3.69
C ASP A 157 -24.57 -0.53 -5.13
N LYS A 158 -25.05 -1.34 -6.07
CA LYS A 158 -24.64 -1.25 -7.49
C LYS A 158 -25.04 0.07 -8.19
N TYR A 159 -25.88 0.88 -7.57
CA TYR A 159 -26.34 2.17 -8.09
C TYR A 159 -25.63 3.36 -7.42
N GLY A 160 -24.73 3.10 -6.47
CA GLY A 160 -23.98 4.13 -5.76
C GLY A 160 -24.64 4.63 -4.47
N MET A 161 -25.73 4.01 -4.02
CA MET A 161 -26.33 4.35 -2.72
C MET A 161 -25.47 3.82 -1.59
N VAL A 162 -24.92 4.72 -0.77
CA VAL A 162 -24.09 4.37 0.38
C VAL A 162 -24.94 3.69 1.44
N LEU A 163 -24.60 2.45 1.79
CA LEU A 163 -25.29 1.68 2.83
C LEU A 163 -24.96 2.19 4.24
N SER A 164 -23.70 2.55 4.45
CA SER A 164 -23.21 3.08 5.72
C SER A 164 -21.91 3.85 5.47
N ASP A 165 -21.76 4.99 6.08
CA ASP A 165 -20.54 5.80 6.13
C ASP A 165 -19.63 5.45 7.30
N LYS A 166 -20.10 4.58 8.21
CA LYS A 166 -19.36 4.16 9.40
C LYS A 166 -18.17 3.25 9.10
N TYR A 167 -18.08 2.72 7.86
CA TYR A 167 -16.98 1.85 7.44
C TYR A 167 -16.34 2.37 6.17
N LYS A 168 -15.06 2.71 6.26
CA LYS A 168 -14.29 3.16 5.10
C LYS A 168 -12.93 2.49 5.05
N VAL A 169 -12.45 2.27 3.84
CA VAL A 169 -11.09 1.80 3.59
C VAL A 169 -10.39 2.84 2.73
N PHE A 170 -9.29 3.37 3.24
CA PHE A 170 -8.40 4.29 2.51
C PHE A 170 -7.16 3.52 2.08
N ASN A 171 -6.79 3.65 0.82
CA ASN A 171 -5.54 3.13 0.31
C ASN A 171 -4.69 4.28 -0.20
N ILE A 172 -3.47 4.32 0.27
CA ILE A 172 -2.47 5.32 -0.09
C ILE A 172 -1.30 4.59 -0.71
N ASN A 173 -0.98 4.89 -1.98
CA ASN A 173 0.19 4.31 -2.62
C ASN A 173 1.44 5.09 -2.25
N ILE A 174 2.20 4.57 -1.28
CA ILE A 174 3.40 5.24 -0.77
C ILE A 174 4.59 5.21 -1.75
N GLU A 175 4.67 4.19 -2.63
CA GLU A 175 5.68 4.14 -3.70
C GLU A 175 5.42 5.25 -4.72
N GLU A 176 4.16 5.50 -5.07
CA GLU A 176 3.80 6.60 -5.96
C GLU A 176 3.99 7.97 -5.29
N CYS A 177 3.70 8.11 -4.00
CA CYS A 177 4.02 9.31 -3.24
C CYS A 177 5.54 9.61 -3.29
N TYR A 178 6.38 8.58 -3.13
CA TYR A 178 7.82 8.72 -3.24
C TYR A 178 8.24 9.15 -4.66
N ASN A 179 7.69 8.53 -5.70
CA ASN A 179 7.97 8.89 -7.10
C ASN A 179 7.56 10.34 -7.42
N LEU A 180 6.41 10.76 -6.95
CA LEU A 180 5.91 12.13 -7.10
C LEU A 180 6.86 13.14 -6.45
N TRP A 181 7.29 12.87 -5.22
CA TRP A 181 8.27 13.72 -4.53
C TRP A 181 9.62 13.70 -5.25
N TYR A 182 10.16 12.54 -5.56
CA TYR A 182 11.49 12.38 -6.16
C TYR A 182 11.61 13.11 -7.52
N HIS A 183 10.56 13.10 -8.31
CA HIS A 183 10.49 13.79 -9.61
C HIS A 183 9.93 15.21 -9.51
N ASN A 184 9.66 15.71 -8.31
CA ASN A 184 9.04 17.01 -8.04
C ASN A 184 7.71 17.23 -8.80
N ASN A 185 6.91 16.17 -8.92
CA ASN A 185 5.67 16.13 -9.70
C ASN A 185 4.39 16.24 -8.86
N TYR A 186 4.46 16.61 -7.59
CA TYR A 186 3.30 16.73 -6.70
C TYR A 186 2.80 18.17 -6.56
N GLN A 187 3.69 19.17 -6.71
CA GLN A 187 3.36 20.57 -6.49
C GLN A 187 2.26 21.08 -7.41
N GLY A 188 1.24 21.68 -6.83
CA GLY A 188 0.08 22.22 -7.54
C GLY A 188 -0.87 21.18 -8.15
N LYS A 189 -0.68 19.89 -7.86
CA LYS A 189 -1.59 18.82 -8.26
C LYS A 189 -2.61 18.44 -7.20
N PHE A 190 -2.34 18.79 -5.96
CA PHE A 190 -3.12 18.44 -4.78
C PHE A 190 -3.41 19.68 -3.95
N GLU A 191 -4.40 19.59 -3.07
CA GLU A 191 -4.59 20.59 -2.03
C GLU A 191 -3.43 20.55 -1.01
N SER A 192 -3.23 21.61 -0.23
CA SER A 192 -2.08 21.72 0.69
C SER A 192 -1.97 20.57 1.69
N TYR A 193 -3.10 20.09 2.23
CA TYR A 193 -3.12 18.92 3.12
C TYR A 193 -2.71 17.64 2.39
N GLU A 194 -3.11 17.49 1.14
CA GLU A 194 -2.75 16.35 0.30
C GLU A 194 -1.28 16.41 -0.11
N GLU A 195 -0.73 17.59 -0.41
CA GLU A 195 0.70 17.75 -0.67
C GLU A 195 1.55 17.35 0.54
N ASP A 196 1.16 17.77 1.74
CA ASP A 196 1.80 17.35 2.99
C ASP A 196 1.67 15.84 3.22
N LEU A 197 0.51 15.25 2.89
CA LEU A 197 0.31 13.81 3.00
C LEU A 197 1.17 13.03 1.99
N VAL A 198 1.30 13.51 0.75
CA VAL A 198 2.24 12.95 -0.25
C VAL A 198 3.67 12.95 0.30
N LEU A 199 4.11 14.06 0.88
CA LEU A 199 5.44 14.18 1.46
C LEU A 199 5.64 13.24 2.66
N LEU A 200 4.68 13.17 3.58
CA LEU A 200 4.72 12.23 4.70
C LEU A 200 4.79 10.77 4.23
N CYS A 201 3.96 10.40 3.26
CA CYS A 201 3.97 9.06 2.69
C CYS A 201 5.27 8.76 1.92
N ALA A 202 5.83 9.74 1.21
CA ALA A 202 7.15 9.61 0.59
C ALA A 202 8.24 9.35 1.63
N SER A 203 8.17 10.01 2.80
CA SER A 203 9.14 9.81 3.89
C SER A 203 9.18 8.38 4.43
N LEU A 204 8.11 7.59 4.24
CA LEU A 204 8.09 6.18 4.63
C LEU A 204 9.01 5.31 3.76
N MET A 205 9.27 5.74 2.53
CA MET A 205 10.02 4.96 1.53
C MET A 205 11.50 5.35 1.43
N VAL A 206 11.90 6.53 1.92
CA VAL A 206 13.29 6.96 1.82
C VAL A 206 14.21 6.10 2.68
N SER A 207 15.43 5.89 2.19
CA SER A 207 16.47 5.09 2.86
C SER A 207 17.70 5.92 3.27
N GLU A 208 17.67 7.24 3.06
CA GLU A 208 18.76 8.18 3.42
C GLU A 208 18.24 9.26 4.38
N GLU A 209 18.97 9.50 5.47
CA GLU A 209 18.62 10.54 6.46
C GLU A 209 18.55 11.94 5.84
N LYS A 210 19.40 12.24 4.86
CA LYS A 210 19.39 13.52 4.16
C LYS A 210 18.08 13.75 3.41
N GLU A 211 17.57 12.73 2.73
CA GLU A 211 16.28 12.80 2.01
C GLU A 211 15.13 12.96 3.00
N PHE A 212 15.12 12.16 4.07
CA PHE A 212 14.12 12.25 5.12
C PHE A 212 14.04 13.66 5.71
N ASN A 213 15.18 14.21 6.13
CA ASN A 213 15.26 15.55 6.68
C ASN A 213 14.86 16.64 5.66
N SER A 214 15.13 16.42 4.37
CA SER A 214 14.68 17.33 3.31
C SER A 214 13.16 17.35 3.20
N ILE A 215 12.53 16.18 3.20
CA ILE A 215 11.08 16.04 3.17
C ILE A 215 10.44 16.73 4.38
N LEU A 216 10.94 16.44 5.59
CA LEU A 216 10.38 17.03 6.81
C LEU A 216 10.42 18.58 6.83
N LYS A 217 11.41 19.18 6.16
CA LYS A 217 11.48 20.64 6.04
C LYS A 217 10.38 21.23 5.15
N MET A 218 9.85 20.44 4.23
CA MET A 218 8.82 20.86 3.27
C MET A 218 7.41 20.77 3.85
N ILE A 219 7.19 19.87 4.81
CA ILE A 219 5.88 19.62 5.42
C ILE A 219 5.53 20.72 6.43
N GLN A 220 4.30 21.19 6.38
CA GLN A 220 3.76 22.11 7.40
C GLN A 220 3.39 21.33 8.66
N MET A 221 4.27 21.40 9.67
CA MET A 221 4.07 20.80 11.00
C MET A 221 4.83 21.59 12.07
N LYS A 222 4.46 21.34 13.34
CA LYS A 222 5.14 21.94 14.49
C LYS A 222 6.63 21.52 14.52
N PRO A 223 7.59 22.44 14.80
CA PRO A 223 9.02 22.11 14.85
C PRO A 223 9.35 20.95 15.80
N GLU A 224 8.65 20.89 16.93
CA GLU A 224 8.83 19.88 17.96
C GLU A 224 8.52 18.47 17.42
N ILE A 225 7.52 18.33 16.54
CA ILE A 225 7.17 17.05 15.91
C ILE A 225 8.26 16.63 14.93
N LYS A 226 8.85 17.58 14.19
CA LYS A 226 9.99 17.29 13.29
C LYS A 226 11.17 16.75 14.09
N GLU A 227 11.53 17.43 15.18
CA GLU A 227 12.63 17.03 16.06
C GLU A 227 12.38 15.64 16.66
N LEU A 228 11.14 15.33 17.06
CA LEU A 228 10.75 14.01 17.54
C LEU A 228 10.93 12.93 16.47
N MET A 229 10.48 13.19 15.23
CA MET A 229 10.65 12.24 14.12
C MET A 229 12.13 11.99 13.81
N GLU A 230 12.94 13.05 13.70
CA GLU A 230 14.38 12.95 13.50
C GLU A 230 15.07 12.20 14.66
N GLY A 231 14.65 12.47 15.90
CA GLY A 231 15.12 11.77 17.09
C GLY A 231 14.83 10.27 17.03
N LYS A 232 13.62 9.89 16.64
CA LYS A 232 13.22 8.49 16.49
C LYS A 232 14.01 7.77 15.40
N ILE A 233 14.26 8.40 14.26
CA ILE A 233 15.13 7.82 13.22
C ILE A 233 16.52 7.55 13.77
N ARG A 234 17.11 8.51 14.48
CA ARG A 234 18.45 8.32 15.10
C ARG A 234 18.44 7.16 16.11
N GLU A 235 17.42 7.06 16.98
CA GLU A 235 17.28 5.95 17.93
C GLU A 235 17.22 4.60 17.20
N MET A 236 16.37 4.47 16.19
CA MET A 236 16.20 3.24 15.40
C MET A 236 17.50 2.85 14.68
N ASN A 237 18.19 3.82 14.09
CA ASN A 237 19.43 3.57 13.34
C ASN A 237 20.61 3.13 14.24
N HIS A 238 20.56 3.41 15.55
CA HIS A 238 21.53 2.98 16.53
C HIS A 238 21.15 1.67 17.25
N ASP A 239 19.94 1.16 17.07
CA ASP A 239 19.52 -0.13 17.61
C ASP A 239 20.04 -1.28 16.73
N GLU A 240 21.13 -1.92 17.18
CA GLU A 240 21.79 -3.00 16.43
C GLU A 240 20.86 -4.17 16.13
N LYS A 241 19.92 -4.48 17.04
CA LYS A 241 18.94 -5.56 16.83
C LYS A 241 17.98 -5.17 15.71
N LEU A 242 17.39 -4.00 15.79
CA LEU A 242 16.45 -3.49 14.79
C LEU A 242 17.10 -3.37 13.41
N VAL A 243 18.35 -2.87 13.35
CA VAL A 243 19.13 -2.80 12.11
C VAL A 243 19.35 -4.17 11.49
N THR A 244 19.65 -5.18 12.30
CA THR A 244 19.85 -6.57 11.82
C THR A 244 18.56 -7.16 11.27
N GLU A 245 17.44 -6.96 11.96
CA GLU A 245 16.10 -7.41 11.54
C GLU A 245 15.65 -6.68 10.27
N TYR A 246 15.84 -5.37 10.19
CA TYR A 246 15.55 -4.57 8.99
C TYR A 246 16.35 -5.04 7.77
N ARG A 247 17.63 -5.34 7.91
CA ARG A 247 18.44 -5.85 6.80
C ARG A 247 17.97 -7.20 6.31
N THR A 248 17.61 -8.08 7.22
CA THR A 248 17.04 -9.37 6.88
C THR A 248 15.74 -9.21 6.09
N TRP A 249 14.85 -8.35 6.57
CA TRP A 249 13.60 -8.00 5.89
C TRP A 249 13.85 -7.38 4.50
N LYS A 250 14.81 -6.45 4.39
CA LYS A 250 15.18 -5.80 3.12
C LYS A 250 15.69 -6.81 2.10
N ASP A 251 16.66 -7.65 2.50
CA ASP A 251 17.22 -8.70 1.65
C ASP A 251 16.13 -9.69 1.17
N GLU A 252 15.21 -10.06 2.05
CA GLU A 252 14.10 -10.97 1.74
C GLU A 252 13.10 -10.33 0.77
N ASN A 253 12.70 -9.09 1.01
CA ASN A 253 11.83 -8.36 0.09
C ASN A 253 12.47 -8.15 -1.29
N GLU A 254 13.76 -7.84 -1.37
CA GLU A 254 14.48 -7.73 -2.64
C GLU A 254 14.48 -9.05 -3.41
N ARG A 255 14.69 -10.20 -2.74
CA ARG A 255 14.62 -11.53 -3.36
C ARG A 255 13.22 -11.85 -3.87
N ILE A 256 12.19 -11.62 -3.05
CA ILE A 256 10.80 -11.83 -3.44
C ILE A 256 10.44 -10.96 -4.65
N ASN A 257 10.81 -9.69 -4.62
CA ASN A 257 10.56 -8.76 -5.70
C ASN A 257 11.26 -9.18 -6.99
N ALA A 258 12.51 -9.62 -6.92
CA ALA A 258 13.25 -10.13 -8.07
C ALA A 258 12.58 -11.39 -8.66
N SER A 259 12.05 -12.28 -7.83
CA SER A 259 11.30 -13.46 -8.27
C SER A 259 10.02 -13.08 -9.02
N ILE A 260 9.23 -12.15 -8.47
CA ILE A 260 7.99 -11.67 -9.08
C ILE A 260 8.27 -11.02 -10.45
N ILE A 261 9.28 -10.16 -10.55
CA ILE A 261 9.67 -9.51 -11.81
C ILE A 261 10.09 -10.55 -12.86
N ASN A 262 10.80 -11.60 -12.44
CA ASN A 262 11.21 -12.67 -13.35
C ASN A 262 10.02 -13.51 -13.84
N GLU A 263 9.03 -13.75 -12.98
CA GLU A 263 7.78 -14.43 -13.37
C GLU A 263 6.99 -13.58 -14.36
N GLU A 264 6.76 -12.30 -14.07
CA GLU A 264 6.06 -11.37 -14.95
C GLU A 264 6.73 -11.24 -16.33
N ARG A 265 8.08 -11.22 -16.36
CA ARG A 265 8.83 -11.22 -17.63
C ARG A 265 8.64 -12.51 -18.42
N LYS A 266 8.54 -13.65 -17.75
CA LYS A 266 8.27 -14.93 -18.44
C LYS A 266 6.86 -14.97 -18.99
N GLU A 267 5.87 -14.53 -18.20
CA GLU A 267 4.47 -14.43 -18.61
C GLU A 267 4.33 -13.51 -19.82
N ALA A 268 4.82 -12.27 -19.74
CA ALA A 268 4.79 -11.30 -20.84
C ALA A 268 5.50 -11.81 -22.12
N ARG A 269 6.61 -12.54 -21.95
CA ARG A 269 7.28 -13.15 -23.09
C ARG A 269 6.45 -14.27 -23.73
N GLN A 270 5.75 -15.04 -22.93
CA GLN A 270 4.88 -16.12 -23.40
C GLN A 270 3.65 -15.56 -24.13
N GLU A 271 3.03 -14.53 -23.56
CA GLU A 271 1.93 -13.80 -24.18
C GLU A 271 2.36 -13.18 -25.53
N GLY A 272 3.47 -12.44 -25.56
CA GLY A 272 3.98 -11.86 -26.80
C GLY A 272 4.36 -12.88 -27.87
N LEU A 273 4.84 -14.07 -27.47
CA LEU A 273 5.09 -15.17 -28.43
C LEU A 273 3.79 -15.76 -28.99
N GLU A 274 2.75 -15.85 -28.17
CA GLU A 274 1.45 -16.34 -28.60
C GLU A 274 0.73 -15.33 -29.49
N GLU A 275 0.73 -14.05 -29.10
CA GLU A 275 0.22 -12.96 -29.95
C GLU A 275 0.93 -12.91 -31.30
N GLY A 276 2.26 -12.96 -31.31
CA GLY A 276 3.04 -12.98 -32.56
C GLY A 276 2.76 -14.20 -33.43
N ARG A 277 2.47 -15.37 -32.81
CA ARG A 277 2.04 -16.56 -33.57
C ARG A 277 0.67 -16.40 -34.19
N VAL A 278 -0.28 -15.78 -33.46
CA VAL A 278 -1.62 -15.51 -33.97
C VAL A 278 -1.55 -14.53 -35.12
N GLU A 279 -0.78 -13.45 -34.96
CA GLU A 279 -0.62 -12.42 -35.98
C GLU A 279 0.07 -12.95 -37.26
N ALA A 280 1.14 -13.72 -37.09
CA ALA A 280 1.80 -14.39 -38.22
C ALA A 280 0.87 -15.38 -38.96
N LYS A 281 0.02 -16.11 -38.20
CA LYS A 281 -0.98 -16.99 -38.85
C LYS A 281 -2.02 -16.18 -39.63
N LYS A 282 -2.49 -15.03 -39.10
CA LYS A 282 -3.41 -14.12 -39.79
C LYS A 282 -2.81 -13.61 -41.10
N GLU A 283 -1.56 -13.15 -41.07
CA GLU A 283 -0.83 -12.70 -42.25
C GLU A 283 -0.72 -13.80 -43.31
N ILE A 284 -0.34 -15.02 -42.90
CA ILE A 284 -0.24 -16.18 -43.81
C ILE A 284 -1.60 -16.48 -44.44
N VAL A 285 -2.70 -16.47 -43.68
CA VAL A 285 -4.07 -16.70 -44.20
C VAL A 285 -4.42 -15.65 -45.25
N LEU A 286 -4.18 -14.37 -44.98
CA LEU A 286 -4.48 -13.28 -45.88
C LEU A 286 -3.63 -13.35 -47.16
N GLU A 287 -2.36 -13.71 -47.05
CA GLU A 287 -1.47 -13.85 -48.21
C GLU A 287 -1.85 -15.04 -49.10
N MET A 288 -2.16 -16.20 -48.48
CA MET A 288 -2.65 -17.36 -49.20
C MET A 288 -4.00 -17.10 -49.90
N TYR A 289 -4.90 -16.38 -49.29
CA TYR A 289 -6.17 -15.99 -49.86
C TYR A 289 -5.98 -15.02 -51.07
N ARG A 290 -5.12 -14.02 -50.93
CA ARG A 290 -4.75 -13.09 -52.04
C ARG A 290 -4.15 -13.81 -53.26
N ASN A 291 -3.46 -14.91 -52.98
CA ASN A 291 -2.87 -15.78 -54.02
C ASN A 291 -3.86 -16.82 -54.58
N ASN A 292 -5.19 -16.67 -54.31
CA ASN A 292 -6.26 -17.54 -54.78
C ASN A 292 -6.14 -19.01 -54.33
N ILE A 293 -5.54 -19.27 -53.17
CA ILE A 293 -5.46 -20.63 -52.60
C ILE A 293 -6.84 -20.93 -51.99
N SER A 294 -7.33 -22.16 -52.19
CA SER A 294 -8.64 -22.56 -51.67
C SER A 294 -8.67 -22.61 -50.15
N LEU A 295 -9.85 -22.29 -49.53
CA LEU A 295 -10.05 -22.31 -48.09
C LEU A 295 -9.69 -23.65 -47.47
N ASP A 296 -9.92 -24.77 -48.17
CA ASP A 296 -9.55 -26.12 -47.75
C ASP A 296 -8.03 -26.29 -47.61
N MET A 297 -7.27 -25.73 -48.53
CA MET A 297 -5.81 -25.78 -48.53
C MET A 297 -5.26 -24.87 -47.44
N ILE A 298 -5.80 -23.65 -47.28
CA ILE A 298 -5.45 -22.71 -46.21
C ILE A 298 -5.68 -23.38 -44.86
N SER A 299 -6.84 -24.03 -44.67
CA SER A 299 -7.17 -24.75 -43.42
C SER A 299 -6.13 -25.84 -43.11
N LYS A 300 -5.73 -26.64 -44.09
CA LYS A 300 -4.71 -27.68 -43.94
C LYS A 300 -3.33 -27.14 -43.58
N CYS A 301 -2.94 -25.99 -44.17
CA CYS A 301 -1.63 -25.37 -43.94
C CYS A 301 -1.55 -24.63 -42.60
N THR A 302 -2.64 -23.99 -42.14
CA THR A 302 -2.66 -23.15 -40.95
C THR A 302 -3.21 -23.84 -39.73
N ASN A 303 -3.85 -24.99 -39.92
CA ASN A 303 -4.60 -25.73 -38.89
C ASN A 303 -5.73 -24.93 -38.25
N LEU A 304 -6.34 -24.01 -39.03
CA LEU A 304 -7.52 -23.21 -38.68
C LEU A 304 -8.77 -23.77 -39.35
N SER A 305 -9.91 -23.65 -38.70
CA SER A 305 -11.21 -23.99 -39.29
C SER A 305 -11.55 -23.01 -40.42
N GLN A 306 -12.40 -23.44 -41.34
CA GLN A 306 -12.87 -22.56 -42.44
C GLN A 306 -13.64 -21.34 -41.91
N GLU A 307 -14.26 -21.42 -40.73
CA GLU A 307 -14.96 -20.32 -40.09
C GLU A 307 -13.99 -19.29 -39.54
N GLU A 308 -12.91 -19.72 -38.86
CA GLU A 308 -11.81 -18.84 -38.39
C GLU A 308 -11.12 -18.13 -39.56
N ILE A 309 -10.87 -18.86 -40.65
CA ILE A 309 -10.29 -18.27 -41.86
C ILE A 309 -11.19 -17.19 -42.46
N LYS A 310 -12.50 -17.43 -42.54
CA LYS A 310 -13.48 -16.44 -43.04
C LYS A 310 -13.52 -15.21 -42.13
N ASN A 311 -13.45 -15.37 -40.82
CA ASN A 311 -13.41 -14.27 -39.88
C ASN A 311 -12.16 -13.40 -40.10
N ILE A 312 -10.98 -14.02 -40.26
CA ILE A 312 -9.73 -13.30 -40.53
C ILE A 312 -9.78 -12.54 -41.86
N ILE A 313 -10.45 -13.09 -42.89
CA ILE A 313 -10.55 -12.44 -44.21
C ILE A 313 -11.53 -11.26 -44.19
N ASN A 314 -12.50 -11.27 -43.27
CA ASN A 314 -13.55 -10.24 -43.17
C ASN A 314 -13.21 -9.13 -42.15
N GLU A 315 -12.14 -9.28 -41.31
CA GLU A 315 -11.55 -8.22 -40.48
C GLU A 315 -10.77 -7.25 -41.35
#